data_7c3805914c032d938008e4aa5cae4ad2
#
_entry.id   7c3805914c032d938008e4aa5cae4ad2
#
_cell.length_a   1.000
_cell.length_b   1.000
_cell.length_c   1.000
_cell.angle_alpha   90.00
_cell.angle_beta   90.00
_cell.angle_gamma   90.00
#
_symmetry.space_group_name_H-M   'P 1'
#
loop_
_entity.id
_entity.type
_entity.pdbx_description
1 polymer ?
#
loop_
_entity_poly.entity_id
_entity_poly.type
_entity_poly.pdbx_seq_one_letter_code
_entity_poly.pdbx_strand_id
1 'polypeptide(L)'
;MEITLPALLVLFNISNSVVGYTQPVNYNEIYCLAANSYFEARGEPFDGKIAVAQVVMNRVKSKDYPNSICEVITEGPHRESWKTRGKELPKEERQYYPIKHRCQFSWYCDGYSDKIPIKRKDGNINTVIENMWKDSVYAAILVYNNRTKNLVGTSEFYYAHEKVTPDWAEKMDEYVIIEGHRFMYD
;
A
#
# COMPACT_ATOMS: atom_id res chain seq x y z
N MET A 1 -11.26 9.48 -15.64
CA MET A 1 -10.47 8.43 -16.31
C MET A 1 -9.91 7.57 -15.18
N GLU A 2 -10.50 6.42 -14.95
CA GLU A 2 -9.82 5.44 -14.14
C GLU A 2 -8.46 5.25 -14.80
N ILE A 3 -7.36 5.37 -14.06
CA ILE A 3 -6.09 4.85 -14.55
C ILE A 3 -6.31 3.35 -14.54
N THR A 4 -6.81 2.88 -15.67
CA THR A 4 -7.06 1.47 -15.90
C THR A 4 -5.70 0.75 -15.96
N LEU A 5 -5.69 -0.53 -15.65
CA LEU A 5 -4.53 -1.41 -15.84
C LEU A 5 -3.70 -1.07 -17.11
N PRO A 6 -4.32 -0.71 -18.27
CA PRO A 6 -3.59 -0.27 -19.46
C PRO A 6 -2.75 1.01 -19.31
N ALA A 7 -3.17 1.98 -18.51
CA ALA A 7 -2.37 3.20 -18.32
C ALA A 7 -1.15 2.96 -17.41
N LEU A 8 -1.29 2.07 -16.42
CA LEU A 8 -0.17 1.55 -15.66
C LEU A 8 0.81 0.77 -16.56
N LEU A 9 0.27 -0.01 -17.51
CA LEU A 9 1.03 -0.76 -18.52
C LEU A 9 1.86 0.15 -19.43
N VAL A 10 1.35 1.31 -19.84
CA VAL A 10 2.07 2.25 -20.70
C VAL A 10 3.26 2.86 -19.97
N LEU A 11 3.08 3.28 -18.72
CA LEU A 11 4.18 3.80 -17.89
C LEU A 11 5.24 2.72 -17.63
N PHE A 12 4.81 1.46 -17.52
CA PHE A 12 5.70 0.32 -17.27
C PHE A 12 6.45 -0.13 -18.53
N ASN A 13 5.81 -0.12 -19.70
CA ASN A 13 6.46 -0.47 -20.97
C ASN A 13 7.57 0.52 -21.36
N ILE A 14 7.43 1.80 -21.02
CA ILE A 14 8.49 2.80 -21.18
C ILE A 14 9.69 2.44 -20.28
N SER A 15 9.44 1.94 -19.07
CA SER A 15 10.51 1.51 -18.14
C SER A 15 11.19 0.21 -18.58
N ASN A 16 10.44 -0.74 -19.14
CA ASN A 16 10.97 -2.04 -19.60
C ASN A 16 11.85 -1.94 -20.84
N SER A 17 11.61 -0.97 -21.72
CA SER A 17 12.45 -0.76 -22.90
C SER A 17 13.85 -0.22 -22.56
N VAL A 18 14.05 0.29 -21.33
CA VAL A 18 15.31 0.88 -20.85
C VAL A 18 16.10 -0.08 -19.97
N VAL A 19 15.46 -1.14 -19.42
CA VAL A 19 16.10 -2.04 -18.45
C VAL A 19 15.63 -3.47 -18.70
N GLY A 20 16.51 -4.34 -19.19
CA GLY A 20 16.23 -5.74 -19.45
C GLY A 20 15.70 -6.48 -18.22
N TYR A 21 14.38 -6.60 -18.11
CA TYR A 21 13.70 -7.39 -17.08
C TYR A 21 13.60 -8.85 -17.51
N THR A 22 14.08 -9.74 -16.64
CA THR A 22 14.00 -11.19 -16.82
C THR A 22 12.83 -11.85 -16.10
N GLN A 23 12.09 -11.11 -15.26
CA GLN A 23 10.96 -11.65 -14.48
C GLN A 23 9.64 -10.99 -14.91
N PRO A 24 8.55 -11.77 -14.98
CA PRO A 24 7.23 -11.23 -15.28
C PRO A 24 6.80 -10.26 -14.17
N VAL A 25 6.35 -9.07 -14.59
CA VAL A 25 5.89 -8.02 -13.68
C VAL A 25 4.51 -8.37 -13.14
N ASN A 26 4.37 -8.38 -11.82
CA ASN A 26 3.07 -8.54 -11.18
C ASN A 26 2.42 -7.16 -10.96
N TYR A 27 1.56 -6.77 -11.89
CA TYR A 27 0.86 -5.48 -11.84
C TYR A 27 -0.08 -5.33 -10.63
N ASN A 28 -0.64 -6.44 -10.13
CA ASN A 28 -1.50 -6.40 -8.95
C ASN A 28 -0.70 -6.04 -7.70
N GLU A 29 0.49 -6.61 -7.55
CA GLU A 29 1.39 -6.28 -6.43
C GLU A 29 1.81 -4.81 -6.47
N ILE A 30 2.16 -4.28 -7.65
CA ILE A 30 2.50 -2.87 -7.82
C ILE A 30 1.29 -1.98 -7.51
N TYR A 31 0.10 -2.37 -7.94
CA TYR A 31 -1.12 -1.62 -7.62
C TYR A 31 -1.40 -1.59 -6.12
N CYS A 32 -1.28 -2.72 -5.42
CA CYS A 32 -1.42 -2.77 -3.97
C CYS A 32 -0.41 -1.83 -3.29
N LEU A 33 0.87 -1.89 -3.69
CA LEU A 33 1.91 -1.05 -3.14
C LEU A 33 1.65 0.45 -3.38
N ALA A 34 1.21 0.81 -4.58
CA ALA A 34 0.84 2.18 -4.93
C ALA A 34 -0.38 2.68 -4.14
N ALA A 35 -1.40 1.83 -3.98
CA ALA A 35 -2.59 2.16 -3.20
C ALA A 35 -2.21 2.41 -1.73
N ASN A 36 -1.36 1.55 -1.16
CA ASN A 36 -0.90 1.75 0.21
C ASN A 36 -0.10 3.07 0.35
N SER A 37 0.86 3.32 -0.54
CA SER A 37 1.61 4.59 -0.54
C SER A 37 0.70 5.81 -0.69
N TYR A 38 -0.38 5.70 -1.48
CA TYR A 38 -1.35 6.77 -1.62
C TYR A 38 -2.12 7.02 -0.33
N PHE A 39 -2.73 6.00 0.25
CA PHE A 39 -3.59 6.18 1.42
C PHE A 39 -2.80 6.58 2.67
N GLU A 40 -1.61 6.05 2.85
CA GLU A 40 -0.76 6.33 4.00
C GLU A 40 0.03 7.64 3.88
N ALA A 41 0.50 7.98 2.66
CA ALA A 41 1.46 9.06 2.46
C ALA A 41 1.12 10.03 1.32
N ARG A 42 -0.17 10.14 0.90
CA ARG A 42 -0.54 11.03 -0.23
C ARG A 42 -0.19 12.49 -0.01
N GLY A 43 -0.21 12.96 1.24
CA GLY A 43 0.15 14.33 1.63
C GLY A 43 1.64 14.55 1.86
N GLU A 44 2.42 13.48 1.90
CA GLU A 44 3.86 13.54 2.13
C GLU A 44 4.62 13.85 0.83
N PRO A 45 5.82 14.41 0.94
CA PRO A 45 6.79 14.46 -0.15
C PRO A 45 7.10 13.07 -0.72
N PHE A 46 7.84 13.03 -1.82
CA PHE A 46 8.06 11.77 -2.55
C PHE A 46 8.82 10.72 -1.73
N ASP A 47 9.79 11.15 -0.90
CA ASP A 47 10.56 10.26 -0.03
C ASP A 47 9.69 9.60 1.04
N GLY A 48 8.65 10.27 1.56
CA GLY A 48 7.68 9.67 2.46
C GLY A 48 6.90 8.52 1.81
N LYS A 49 6.53 8.67 0.52
CA LYS A 49 5.87 7.60 -0.25
C LYS A 49 6.79 6.41 -0.49
N ILE A 50 8.08 6.67 -0.80
CA ILE A 50 9.11 5.62 -0.93
C ILE A 50 9.28 4.89 0.40
N ALA A 51 9.42 5.62 1.50
CA ALA A 51 9.65 5.06 2.83
C ALA A 51 8.52 4.11 3.26
N VAL A 52 7.26 4.53 3.11
CA VAL A 52 6.09 3.69 3.40
C VAL A 52 6.08 2.43 2.51
N ALA A 53 6.38 2.56 1.22
CA ALA A 53 6.47 1.42 0.32
C ALA A 53 7.59 0.45 0.71
N GLN A 54 8.73 0.95 1.17
CA GLN A 54 9.86 0.13 1.62
C GLN A 54 9.53 -0.69 2.88
N VAL A 55 8.74 -0.14 3.82
CA VAL A 55 8.26 -0.91 4.98
C VAL A 55 7.42 -2.10 4.53
N VAL A 56 6.51 -1.94 3.56
CA VAL A 56 5.76 -3.07 3.00
C VAL A 56 6.70 -4.13 2.42
N MET A 57 7.74 -3.71 1.69
CA MET A 57 8.73 -4.66 1.13
C MET A 57 9.59 -5.34 2.20
N ASN A 58 9.88 -4.68 3.32
CA ASN A 58 10.54 -5.29 4.46
C ASN A 58 9.66 -6.37 5.07
N ARG A 59 8.37 -6.07 5.30
CA ARG A 59 7.39 -7.04 5.80
C ARG A 59 7.25 -8.27 4.90
N VAL A 60 7.20 -8.09 3.58
CA VAL A 60 7.18 -9.22 2.61
C VAL A 60 8.41 -10.14 2.75
N LYS A 61 9.55 -9.60 3.18
CA LYS A 61 10.79 -10.36 3.40
C LYS A 61 10.88 -10.99 4.79
N SER A 62 10.11 -10.48 5.72
CA SER A 62 10.04 -10.98 7.11
C SER A 62 9.23 -12.28 7.19
N LYS A 63 9.58 -13.12 8.17
CA LYS A 63 8.86 -14.36 8.43
C LYS A 63 7.57 -14.15 9.22
N ASP A 64 7.40 -12.96 9.80
CA ASP A 64 6.29 -12.61 10.66
C ASP A 64 5.08 -12.08 9.87
N TYR A 65 5.25 -11.89 8.55
CA TYR A 65 4.23 -11.35 7.66
C TYR A 65 3.99 -12.25 6.45
N PRO A 66 2.87 -12.06 5.75
CA PRO A 66 2.64 -12.71 4.46
C PRO A 66 3.76 -12.42 3.45
N ASN A 67 3.95 -13.32 2.48
CA ASN A 67 5.04 -13.26 1.51
C ASN A 67 4.69 -12.56 0.20
N SER A 68 3.56 -11.87 0.13
CA SER A 68 3.15 -11.05 -1.01
C SER A 68 2.72 -9.66 -0.56
N ILE A 69 2.90 -8.67 -1.42
CA ILE A 69 2.61 -7.26 -1.12
C ILE A 69 1.12 -7.06 -0.83
N CYS A 70 0.25 -7.63 -1.68
CA CYS A 70 -1.18 -7.49 -1.50
C CYS A 70 -1.66 -8.14 -0.20
N GLU A 71 -1.12 -9.32 0.18
CA GLU A 71 -1.49 -9.98 1.43
C GLU A 71 -1.01 -9.20 2.66
N VAL A 72 0.21 -8.65 2.65
CA VAL A 72 0.70 -7.75 3.72
C VAL A 72 -0.22 -6.55 3.89
N ILE A 73 -0.67 -5.95 2.79
CA ILE A 73 -1.51 -4.75 2.83
C ILE A 73 -2.93 -5.05 3.29
N THR A 74 -3.47 -6.20 2.89
CA THR A 74 -4.82 -6.62 3.24
C THR A 74 -4.89 -7.46 4.51
N GLU A 75 -3.79 -7.59 5.24
CA GLU A 75 -3.69 -8.38 6.44
C GLU A 75 -4.65 -7.89 7.52
N GLY A 76 -5.32 -8.85 8.14
CA GLY A 76 -6.24 -8.61 9.25
C GLY A 76 -7.32 -9.68 9.34
N PRO A 77 -8.06 -9.71 10.46
CA PRO A 77 -9.13 -10.68 10.63
C PRO A 77 -10.32 -10.36 9.73
N HIS A 78 -10.88 -11.40 9.12
CA HIS A 78 -12.07 -11.32 8.27
C HIS A 78 -13.24 -12.03 8.92
N ARG A 79 -14.45 -11.60 8.60
CA ARG A 79 -15.70 -12.27 8.95
C ARG A 79 -16.48 -12.62 7.72
N GLU A 80 -17.16 -13.77 7.78
CA GLU A 80 -18.06 -14.16 6.71
C GLU A 80 -19.30 -13.26 6.67
N SER A 81 -19.69 -12.88 5.46
CA SER A 81 -20.90 -12.11 5.18
C SER A 81 -22.16 -12.82 5.69
N TRP A 82 -23.13 -12.07 6.20
CA TRP A 82 -24.44 -12.61 6.55
C TRP A 82 -25.15 -13.25 5.33
N LYS A 83 -24.80 -12.84 4.11
CA LYS A 83 -25.35 -13.37 2.86
C LYS A 83 -24.96 -14.81 2.58
N THR A 84 -23.82 -15.25 3.08
CA THR A 84 -23.27 -16.60 2.86
C THR A 84 -23.20 -17.43 4.13
N ARG A 85 -23.11 -16.77 5.29
CA ARG A 85 -22.98 -17.43 6.60
C ARG A 85 -24.18 -18.32 6.90
N GLY A 86 -23.88 -19.55 7.30
CA GLY A 86 -24.91 -20.56 7.60
C GLY A 86 -25.54 -21.22 6.38
N LYS A 87 -25.03 -20.94 5.17
CA LYS A 87 -25.43 -21.65 3.95
C LYS A 87 -24.43 -22.76 3.63
N GLU A 88 -24.92 -23.85 3.04
CA GLU A 88 -24.08 -24.94 2.51
C GLU A 88 -23.48 -24.50 1.16
N LEU A 89 -22.44 -23.66 1.22
CA LEU A 89 -21.72 -23.16 0.05
C LEU A 89 -20.26 -23.62 0.09
N PRO A 90 -19.66 -23.92 -1.08
CA PRO A 90 -18.23 -24.10 -1.21
C PRO A 90 -17.46 -22.87 -0.68
N LYS A 91 -16.20 -23.07 -0.22
CA LYS A 91 -15.39 -21.99 0.40
C LYS A 91 -15.21 -20.80 -0.55
N GLU A 92 -15.03 -21.05 -1.83
CA GLU A 92 -14.84 -20.09 -2.92
C GLU A 92 -16.06 -19.23 -3.22
N GLU A 93 -17.25 -19.68 -2.85
CA GLU A 93 -18.51 -18.94 -3.03
C GLU A 93 -18.89 -18.13 -1.79
N ARG A 94 -18.18 -18.33 -0.67
CA ARG A 94 -18.42 -17.59 0.56
C ARG A 94 -17.79 -16.20 0.45
N GLN A 95 -18.50 -15.19 0.92
CA GLN A 95 -18.06 -13.81 0.93
C GLN A 95 -17.50 -13.46 2.30
N TYR A 96 -16.27 -12.94 2.31
CA TYR A 96 -15.59 -12.48 3.52
C TYR A 96 -15.31 -10.99 3.42
N TYR A 97 -15.40 -10.29 4.55
CA TYR A 97 -15.09 -8.88 4.65
C TYR A 97 -14.14 -8.65 5.82
N PRO A 98 -13.19 -7.73 5.70
CA PRO A 98 -12.32 -7.38 6.80
C PRO A 98 -13.12 -6.83 7.98
N ILE A 99 -12.68 -7.13 9.20
CA ILE A 99 -13.29 -6.58 10.41
C ILE A 99 -12.83 -5.14 10.55
N LYS A 100 -13.81 -4.24 10.62
CA LYS A 100 -13.57 -2.80 10.68
C LYS A 100 -12.56 -2.41 11.78
N HIS A 101 -11.59 -1.57 11.44
CA HIS A 101 -10.53 -1.06 12.31
C HIS A 101 -9.62 -2.12 12.94
N ARG A 102 -9.49 -3.29 12.30
CA ARG A 102 -8.61 -4.38 12.78
C ARG A 102 -7.60 -4.84 11.74
N CYS A 103 -7.37 -4.08 10.70
CA CYS A 103 -6.40 -4.38 9.66
C CYS A 103 -5.05 -3.74 9.96
N GLN A 104 -4.00 -4.31 9.38
CA GLN A 104 -2.64 -3.81 9.49
C GLN A 104 -2.51 -2.38 8.95
N PHE A 105 -3.18 -2.11 7.82
CA PHE A 105 -3.34 -0.76 7.29
C PHE A 105 -4.79 -0.32 7.48
N SER A 106 -4.98 0.78 8.24
CA SER A 106 -6.30 1.21 8.68
C SER A 106 -7.25 1.55 7.54
N TRP A 107 -6.74 2.14 6.45
CA TRP A 107 -7.54 2.54 5.30
C TRP A 107 -8.26 1.36 4.63
N TYR A 108 -7.65 0.16 4.64
CA TYR A 108 -8.24 -1.04 4.01
C TYR A 108 -9.54 -1.50 4.68
N CYS A 109 -9.73 -1.20 5.97
CA CYS A 109 -10.94 -1.61 6.69
C CYS A 109 -11.56 -0.51 7.57
N ASP A 110 -11.40 0.75 7.21
CA ASP A 110 -12.02 1.89 7.88
C ASP A 110 -13.53 2.04 7.54
N GLY A 111 -13.98 1.33 6.49
CA GLY A 111 -15.35 1.33 6.00
C GLY A 111 -15.65 2.44 5.00
N TYR A 112 -14.63 3.14 4.52
CA TYR A 112 -14.72 4.05 3.38
C TYR A 112 -14.37 3.33 2.07
N SER A 113 -14.50 4.03 0.96
CA SER A 113 -14.18 3.47 -0.35
C SER A 113 -12.68 3.57 -0.64
N ASP A 114 -12.06 2.44 -1.01
CA ASP A 114 -10.66 2.36 -1.43
C ASP A 114 -10.43 2.81 -2.88
N LYS A 115 -11.45 3.38 -3.52
CA LYS A 115 -11.32 3.96 -4.86
C LYS A 115 -10.61 5.31 -4.77
N ILE A 116 -9.56 5.49 -5.56
CA ILE A 116 -8.87 6.77 -5.69
C ILE A 116 -9.81 7.76 -6.40
N PRO A 117 -10.25 8.85 -5.75
CA PRO A 117 -11.31 9.71 -6.29
C PRO A 117 -10.77 10.75 -7.29
N ILE A 118 -10.13 10.28 -8.36
CA ILE A 118 -9.55 11.14 -9.42
C ILE A 118 -10.64 11.91 -10.15
N LYS A 119 -11.81 11.29 -10.38
CA LYS A 119 -12.97 11.97 -10.96
C LYS A 119 -13.85 12.58 -9.88
N ARG A 120 -14.19 13.83 -10.05
CA ARG A 120 -15.21 14.53 -9.24
C ARG A 120 -16.61 14.07 -9.65
N LYS A 121 -17.62 14.41 -8.84
CA LYS A 121 -19.03 14.10 -9.12
C LYS A 121 -19.54 14.77 -10.41
N ASP A 122 -18.98 15.90 -10.79
CA ASP A 122 -19.27 16.62 -12.03
C ASP A 122 -18.59 16.04 -13.28
N GLY A 123 -17.83 14.96 -13.12
CA GLY A 123 -17.08 14.28 -14.19
C GLY A 123 -15.70 14.87 -14.47
N ASN A 124 -15.36 16.01 -13.89
CA ASN A 124 -14.05 16.65 -14.07
C ASN A 124 -12.95 15.89 -13.29
N ILE A 125 -11.73 16.01 -13.80
CA ILE A 125 -10.55 15.41 -13.13
C ILE A 125 -10.12 16.31 -11.97
N ASN A 126 -9.87 15.70 -10.81
CA ASN A 126 -9.18 16.34 -9.72
C ASN A 126 -7.66 16.18 -9.94
N THR A 127 -7.04 17.18 -10.54
CA THR A 127 -5.61 17.15 -10.89
C THR A 127 -4.69 16.99 -9.69
N VAL A 128 -5.08 17.49 -8.51
CA VAL A 128 -4.31 17.32 -7.28
C VAL A 128 -4.26 15.83 -6.88
N ILE A 129 -5.42 15.19 -6.83
CA ILE A 129 -5.51 13.75 -6.49
C ILE A 129 -4.84 12.91 -7.57
N GLU A 130 -5.01 13.27 -8.84
CA GLU A 130 -4.35 12.58 -9.95
C GLU A 130 -2.83 12.62 -9.82
N ASN A 131 -2.26 13.78 -9.48
CA ASN A 131 -0.81 13.90 -9.28
C ASN A 131 -0.34 13.11 -8.05
N MET A 132 -1.04 13.20 -6.92
CA MET A 132 -0.73 12.38 -5.73
C MET A 132 -0.74 10.88 -6.05
N TRP A 133 -1.69 10.43 -6.85
CA TRP A 133 -1.77 9.04 -7.29
C TRP A 133 -0.61 8.67 -8.23
N LYS A 134 -0.29 9.50 -9.22
CA LYS A 134 0.86 9.30 -10.11
C LYS A 134 2.17 9.18 -9.34
N ASP A 135 2.39 10.04 -8.36
CA ASP A 135 3.58 9.98 -7.50
C ASP A 135 3.64 8.67 -6.71
N SER A 136 2.49 8.23 -6.17
CA SER A 136 2.41 6.96 -5.43
C SER A 136 2.67 5.75 -6.32
N VAL A 137 2.15 5.76 -7.55
CA VAL A 137 2.44 4.71 -8.55
C VAL A 137 3.93 4.72 -8.91
N TYR A 138 4.51 5.89 -9.12
CA TYR A 138 5.92 5.98 -9.47
C TYR A 138 6.83 5.52 -8.33
N ALA A 139 6.55 5.93 -7.08
CA ALA A 139 7.27 5.44 -5.91
C ALA A 139 7.17 3.90 -5.78
N ALA A 140 5.97 3.34 -5.94
CA ALA A 140 5.76 1.90 -5.89
C ALA A 140 6.57 1.15 -6.97
N ILE A 141 6.58 1.65 -8.22
CA ILE A 141 7.36 1.06 -9.31
C ILE A 141 8.86 1.08 -8.97
N LEU A 142 9.38 2.20 -8.48
CA LEU A 142 10.79 2.32 -8.13
C LEU A 142 11.18 1.37 -6.99
N VAL A 143 10.37 1.29 -5.94
CA VAL A 143 10.62 0.42 -4.78
C VAL A 143 10.50 -1.05 -5.16
N TYR A 144 9.44 -1.45 -5.87
CA TYR A 144 9.23 -2.82 -6.37
C TYR A 144 10.45 -3.33 -7.17
N ASN A 145 11.06 -2.45 -7.94
CA ASN A 145 12.20 -2.75 -8.80
C ASN A 145 13.57 -2.49 -8.14
N ASN A 146 13.62 -2.22 -6.83
CA ASN A 146 14.84 -1.90 -6.09
C ASN A 146 15.64 -0.73 -6.73
N ARG A 147 14.94 0.31 -7.22
CA ARG A 147 15.51 1.48 -7.89
C ARG A 147 15.60 2.70 -6.97
N THR A 148 15.46 2.52 -5.68
CA THR A 148 15.59 3.55 -4.66
C THR A 148 16.74 3.24 -3.71
N LYS A 149 17.28 4.27 -3.06
CA LYS A 149 18.09 4.06 -1.86
C LYS A 149 17.19 3.48 -0.77
N ASN A 150 17.75 2.65 0.10
CA ASN A 150 17.03 2.19 1.29
C ASN A 150 16.98 3.35 2.31
N LEU A 151 15.79 3.91 2.50
CA LEU A 151 15.56 5.05 3.40
C LEU A 151 15.25 4.60 4.83
N VAL A 152 14.66 3.42 5.00
CA VAL A 152 14.07 2.95 6.27
C VAL A 152 14.82 1.75 6.89
N GLY A 153 15.97 1.34 6.31
CA GLY A 153 16.71 0.17 6.80
C GLY A 153 15.88 -1.09 6.76
N THR A 154 15.78 -1.76 7.90
CA THR A 154 14.95 -2.95 8.12
C THR A 154 13.63 -2.65 8.82
N SER A 155 13.26 -1.38 8.96
CA SER A 155 12.02 -0.99 9.67
C SER A 155 10.79 -1.69 9.10
N GLU A 156 10.00 -2.28 9.98
CA GLU A 156 8.72 -2.92 9.68
C GLU A 156 7.54 -2.16 10.29
N PHE A 157 7.82 -1.13 11.11
CA PHE A 157 6.83 -0.33 11.81
C PHE A 157 7.04 1.16 11.51
N TYR A 158 5.94 1.89 11.47
CA TYR A 158 5.96 3.36 11.44
C TYR A 158 4.67 3.94 12.00
N TYR A 159 4.72 5.20 12.39
CA TYR A 159 3.56 5.97 12.80
C TYR A 159 3.75 7.46 12.53
N ALA A 160 2.63 8.17 12.40
CA ALA A 160 2.63 9.62 12.20
C ALA A 160 2.95 10.33 13.53
N HIS A 161 4.23 10.61 13.76
CA HIS A 161 4.78 11.02 15.06
C HIS A 161 4.22 12.36 15.59
N GLU A 162 3.75 13.22 14.70
CA GLU A 162 3.10 14.48 15.10
C GLU A 162 1.64 14.30 15.54
N LYS A 163 1.03 13.16 15.24
CA LYS A 163 -0.40 12.89 15.48
C LYS A 163 -0.66 11.92 16.61
N VAL A 164 0.22 10.95 16.81
CA VAL A 164 0.02 9.87 17.75
C VAL A 164 1.36 9.32 18.22
N THR A 165 1.41 8.83 19.46
CA THR A 165 2.48 8.00 19.99
C THR A 165 1.85 6.70 20.44
N PRO A 166 1.95 5.61 19.66
CA PRO A 166 1.36 4.34 20.05
C PRO A 166 2.15 3.67 21.18
N ASP A 167 1.47 2.95 22.07
CA ASP A 167 2.10 2.28 23.23
C ASP A 167 3.20 1.30 22.85
N TRP A 168 3.09 0.69 21.67
CA TRP A 168 4.12 -0.26 21.19
C TRP A 168 5.43 0.44 20.81
N ALA A 169 5.41 1.73 20.46
CA ALA A 169 6.60 2.48 20.03
C ALA A 169 7.65 2.61 21.15
N GLU A 170 7.24 2.58 22.42
CA GLU A 170 8.17 2.64 23.57
C GLU A 170 9.05 1.39 23.71
N LYS A 171 8.66 0.30 23.04
CA LYS A 171 9.36 -1.01 23.10
C LYS A 171 10.20 -1.29 21.87
N MET A 172 10.27 -0.36 20.93
CA MET A 172 10.97 -0.50 19.66
C MET A 172 12.06 0.55 19.52
N ASP A 173 13.07 0.22 18.73
CA ASP A 173 14.13 1.14 18.41
C ASP A 173 13.76 2.01 17.21
N GLU A 174 14.05 3.32 17.32
CA GLU A 174 13.89 4.25 16.22
C GLU A 174 15.03 4.09 15.22
N TYR A 175 14.69 3.98 13.93
CA TYR A 175 15.66 4.02 12.85
C TYR A 175 15.84 5.45 12.30
N VAL A 176 14.72 6.08 11.88
CA VAL A 176 14.74 7.38 11.22
C VAL A 176 13.38 8.06 11.26
N ILE A 177 13.37 9.38 11.21
CA ILE A 177 12.20 10.19 10.92
C ILE A 177 12.31 10.67 9.47
N ILE A 178 11.27 10.42 8.67
CA ILE A 178 11.14 10.89 7.30
C ILE A 178 9.79 11.59 7.22
N GLU A 179 9.82 12.89 6.99
CA GLU A 179 8.64 13.75 6.94
C GLU A 179 7.74 13.54 8.17
N GLY A 180 6.45 13.30 7.98
CA GLY A 180 5.49 13.09 9.08
C GLY A 180 5.57 11.73 9.76
N HIS A 181 6.46 10.82 9.36
CA HIS A 181 6.52 9.45 9.86
C HIS A 181 7.82 9.12 10.58
N ARG A 182 7.68 8.41 11.71
CA ARG A 182 8.78 7.80 12.46
C ARG A 182 8.83 6.31 12.15
N PHE A 183 9.96 5.82 11.69
CA PHE A 183 10.19 4.44 11.28
C PHE A 183 10.95 3.70 12.37
N MET A 184 10.46 2.49 12.71
CA MET A 184 10.89 1.70 13.85
C MET A 184 11.18 0.25 13.43
N TYR A 185 12.01 -0.42 14.22
CA TYR A 185 12.26 -1.87 14.12
C TYR A 185 12.25 -2.51 15.52
N ASP A 186 11.99 -3.84 15.56
CA ASP A 186 12.03 -4.65 16.78
C ASP A 186 13.43 -5.27 16.97
#